data_4e406f9ff3a0ccdc10833aa7ba7cbb99
#
_entry.id   4e406f9ff3a0ccdc10833aa7ba7cbb99
#
_cell.length_a   1.000
_cell.length_b   1.000
_cell.length_c   1.000
_cell.angle_alpha   90.00
_cell.angle_beta   90.00
_cell.angle_gamma   90.00
#
_symmetry.space_group_name_H-M   'P 1'
#
loop_
_entity.id
_entity.type
_entity.pdbx_description
1 polymer ?
#
loop_
_entity_poly.entity_id
_entity_poly.type
_entity_poly.pdbx_seq_one_letter_code
_entity_poly.pdbx_strand_id
1 'polypeptide(L)'
;MFDFLKDTNKRKLFIFNYCVFMINGMLALSVGSLLPFIRSARGIDYGFAGLIVSLHSVGNLVACFVAGALRAVIGKKKSILFFNLFFALSYLFIIFGKNPFWLAAAFFLTGVARGASSNFCNTEINSLAPGKAWIINGLHAMFSVGAFAFPIFLTILTANNADNWIIACYVMVGIGILSWILYLLMPIENDKVEKTEKGKGGLGFFAEPIFYLCTGTLFFYLCAEQGVIGWLITYFEDTGLLSASMSQLMASVLWIMILAGRLLTATLSTRIKKENLLVIMGLGIVFFYFLLINSTTTFWILAGIMGFGFSMAGIYPTTVSFSGGIIEKFPMAWSYILTIASLGSIIMPSIIGKIADKKGIGPGMASVAVVVLIDLVSIIGLVIYCKKKGEKVSI
;
A
#
# COMPACT_ATOMS: atom_id res chain seq x y z
N MET A 1 -14.38 -25.42 -9.81
CA MET A 1 -13.52 -24.39 -9.21
C MET A 1 -13.42 -23.15 -10.12
N PHE A 2 -13.29 -23.32 -11.42
CA PHE A 2 -13.11 -22.22 -12.41
C PHE A 2 -14.30 -22.06 -13.37
N ASP A 3 -15.52 -22.41 -12.95
CA ASP A 3 -16.69 -22.39 -13.85
C ASP A 3 -17.03 -21.00 -14.40
N PHE A 4 -16.74 -19.94 -13.66
CA PHE A 4 -16.90 -18.57 -14.14
C PHE A 4 -15.97 -18.22 -15.32
N LEU A 5 -14.86 -18.94 -15.52
CA LEU A 5 -13.95 -18.74 -16.66
C LEU A 5 -14.51 -19.30 -17.97
N LYS A 6 -15.58 -20.12 -17.93
CA LYS A 6 -16.27 -20.60 -19.13
C LYS A 6 -17.03 -19.48 -19.82
N ASP A 7 -17.50 -18.49 -19.05
CA ASP A 7 -18.10 -17.28 -19.55
C ASP A 7 -17.02 -16.31 -20.06
N THR A 8 -17.11 -15.94 -21.34
CA THR A 8 -16.12 -15.10 -22.01
C THR A 8 -16.00 -13.71 -21.35
N ASN A 9 -17.12 -13.13 -20.91
CA ASN A 9 -17.11 -11.80 -20.28
C ASN A 9 -16.48 -11.86 -18.88
N LYS A 10 -16.85 -12.84 -18.08
CA LYS A 10 -16.28 -13.06 -16.74
C LYS A 10 -14.78 -13.38 -16.83
N ARG A 11 -14.36 -14.16 -17.82
CA ARG A 11 -12.94 -14.44 -18.07
C ARG A 11 -12.17 -13.20 -18.45
N LYS A 12 -12.70 -12.34 -19.36
CA LYS A 12 -12.09 -11.05 -19.69
C LYS A 12 -12.01 -10.13 -18.47
N LEU A 13 -13.10 -10.03 -17.71
CA LEU A 13 -13.14 -9.24 -16.47
C LEU A 13 -12.05 -9.68 -15.49
N PHE A 14 -11.90 -11.00 -15.27
CA PHE A 14 -10.88 -11.59 -14.42
C PHE A 14 -9.46 -11.22 -14.89
N ILE A 15 -9.12 -11.53 -16.15
CA ILE A 15 -7.77 -11.32 -16.70
C ILE A 15 -7.40 -9.83 -16.68
N PHE A 16 -8.31 -8.95 -17.13
CA PHE A 16 -8.02 -7.52 -17.19
C PHE A 16 -7.85 -6.90 -15.80
N ASN A 17 -8.65 -7.32 -14.80
CA ASN A 17 -8.45 -6.88 -13.42
C ASN A 17 -7.08 -7.29 -12.89
N TYR A 18 -6.63 -8.51 -13.15
CA TYR A 18 -5.30 -8.97 -12.74
C TYR A 18 -4.18 -8.18 -13.42
N CYS A 19 -4.29 -7.92 -14.73
CA CYS A 19 -3.33 -7.10 -15.46
C CYS A 19 -3.29 -5.66 -14.93
N VAL A 20 -4.44 -5.03 -14.74
CA VAL A 20 -4.51 -3.67 -14.22
C VAL A 20 -4.01 -3.59 -12.78
N PHE A 21 -4.26 -4.61 -11.97
CA PHE A 21 -3.78 -4.61 -10.59
C PHE A 21 -2.27 -4.82 -10.49
N MET A 22 -1.67 -5.56 -11.43
CA MET A 22 -0.21 -5.58 -11.62
C MET A 22 0.34 -4.20 -11.98
N ILE A 23 -0.29 -3.51 -12.93
CA ILE A 23 0.06 -2.13 -13.30
C ILE A 23 -0.07 -1.20 -12.09
N ASN A 24 -1.08 -1.38 -11.26
CA ASN A 24 -1.27 -0.61 -10.03
C ASN A 24 -0.15 -0.84 -9.00
N GLY A 25 0.44 -2.02 -8.98
CA GLY A 25 1.66 -2.31 -8.21
C GLY A 25 2.87 -1.52 -8.72
N MET A 26 3.08 -1.47 -10.05
CA MET A 26 4.13 -0.64 -10.64
C MET A 26 3.95 0.85 -10.27
N LEU A 27 2.72 1.38 -10.38
CA LEU A 27 2.40 2.74 -9.99
C LEU A 27 2.71 3.02 -8.52
N ALA A 28 2.40 2.09 -7.63
CA ALA A 28 2.64 2.25 -6.19
C ALA A 28 4.14 2.39 -5.86
N LEU A 29 4.98 1.55 -6.47
CA LEU A 29 6.42 1.53 -6.19
C LEU A 29 7.20 2.61 -6.93
N SER A 30 6.67 3.10 -8.04
CA SER A 30 7.33 4.18 -8.78
C SER A 30 7.50 5.45 -7.95
N VAL A 31 6.63 5.71 -6.98
CA VAL A 31 6.69 6.88 -6.08
C VAL A 31 8.02 6.91 -5.31
N GLY A 32 8.34 5.85 -4.58
CA GLY A 32 9.60 5.75 -3.83
C GLY A 32 10.82 5.57 -4.73
N SER A 33 10.67 4.81 -5.82
CA SER A 33 11.78 4.51 -6.75
C SER A 33 12.25 5.72 -7.54
N LEU A 34 11.35 6.61 -7.95
CA LEU A 34 11.67 7.83 -8.68
C LEU A 34 12.12 8.98 -7.77
N LEU A 35 11.82 8.89 -6.46
CA LEU A 35 12.05 9.99 -5.53
C LEU A 35 13.51 10.50 -5.51
N PRO A 36 14.56 9.67 -5.44
CA PRO A 36 15.95 10.13 -5.46
C PRO A 36 16.28 10.90 -6.75
N PHE A 37 15.84 10.38 -7.90
CA PHE A 37 16.07 11.00 -9.19
C PHE A 37 15.37 12.36 -9.30
N ILE A 38 14.12 12.45 -8.86
CA ILE A 38 13.34 13.70 -8.85
C ILE A 38 14.00 14.70 -7.91
N ARG A 39 14.44 14.27 -6.72
CA ARG A 39 15.15 15.14 -5.76
C ARG A 39 16.40 15.72 -6.36
N SER A 40 17.26 14.90 -6.92
CA SER A 40 18.50 15.34 -7.56
C SER A 40 18.24 16.26 -8.75
N ALA A 41 17.35 15.87 -9.67
CA ALA A 41 17.09 16.62 -10.90
C ALA A 41 16.34 17.94 -10.68
N ARG A 42 15.55 18.06 -9.61
CA ARG A 42 14.71 19.24 -9.32
C ARG A 42 15.21 20.07 -8.12
N GLY A 43 16.27 19.62 -7.44
CA GLY A 43 16.83 20.31 -6.28
C GLY A 43 15.85 20.46 -5.12
N ILE A 44 14.95 19.47 -4.92
CA ILE A 44 13.97 19.51 -3.82
C ILE A 44 14.57 18.96 -2.52
N ASP A 45 14.20 19.56 -1.41
CA ASP A 45 14.59 19.13 -0.07
C ASP A 45 13.84 17.87 0.38
N TYR A 46 14.24 17.31 1.52
CA TYR A 46 13.58 16.11 2.07
C TYR A 46 12.17 16.43 2.58
N GLY A 47 11.93 17.64 3.12
CA GLY A 47 10.62 18.03 3.61
C GLY A 47 9.58 18.06 2.52
N PHE A 48 9.91 18.68 1.37
CA PHE A 48 9.04 18.67 0.20
C PHE A 48 8.91 17.27 -0.40
N ALA A 49 10.00 16.48 -0.44
CA ALA A 49 9.95 15.09 -0.88
C ALA A 49 9.00 14.25 -0.01
N GLY A 50 9.06 14.40 1.33
CA GLY A 50 8.11 13.77 2.25
C GLY A 50 6.68 14.22 2.03
N LEU A 51 6.47 15.51 1.76
CA LEU A 51 5.14 16.06 1.46
C LEU A 51 4.54 15.42 0.20
N ILE A 52 5.29 15.30 -0.89
CA ILE A 52 4.76 14.71 -2.14
C ILE A 52 4.45 13.21 -1.97
N VAL A 53 5.25 12.45 -1.23
CA VAL A 53 4.92 11.05 -0.87
C VAL A 53 3.65 10.99 -0.02
N SER A 54 3.49 11.91 0.93
CA SER A 54 2.26 12.01 1.72
C SER A 54 1.05 12.39 0.87
N LEU A 55 1.20 13.28 -0.12
CA LEU A 55 0.14 13.65 -1.05
C LEU A 55 -0.31 12.48 -1.92
N HIS A 56 0.59 11.55 -2.29
CA HIS A 56 0.19 10.29 -2.91
C HIS A 56 -0.77 9.50 -2.00
N SER A 57 -0.46 9.39 -0.72
CA SER A 57 -1.33 8.70 0.25
C SER A 57 -2.66 9.43 0.45
N VAL A 58 -2.65 10.78 0.47
CA VAL A 58 -3.89 11.60 0.50
C VAL A 58 -4.75 11.33 -0.73
N GLY A 59 -4.16 11.35 -1.92
CA GLY A 59 -4.87 11.05 -3.17
C GLY A 59 -5.52 9.67 -3.16
N ASN A 60 -4.78 8.67 -2.66
CA ASN A 60 -5.29 7.30 -2.51
C ASN A 60 -6.50 7.24 -1.56
N LEU A 61 -6.43 7.91 -0.42
CA LEU A 61 -7.52 7.97 0.55
C LEU A 61 -8.74 8.69 -0.02
N VAL A 62 -8.55 9.86 -0.64
CA VAL A 62 -9.62 10.65 -1.27
C VAL A 62 -10.32 9.84 -2.35
N ALA A 63 -9.56 9.12 -3.18
CA ALA A 63 -10.13 8.28 -4.24
C ALA A 63 -11.01 7.17 -3.69
N CYS A 64 -10.68 6.57 -2.54
CA CYS A 64 -11.51 5.53 -1.92
C CYS A 64 -12.92 6.03 -1.59
N PHE A 65 -13.06 7.30 -1.18
CA PHE A 65 -14.37 7.91 -0.89
C PHE A 65 -15.05 8.43 -2.16
N VAL A 66 -14.33 9.22 -2.97
CA VAL A 66 -14.91 9.91 -4.12
C VAL A 66 -15.27 8.94 -5.24
N ALA A 67 -14.51 7.84 -5.42
CA ALA A 67 -14.80 6.84 -6.45
C ALA A 67 -16.16 6.16 -6.21
N GLY A 68 -16.49 5.87 -4.94
CA GLY A 68 -17.81 5.33 -4.59
C GLY A 68 -18.95 6.29 -4.88
N ALA A 69 -18.80 7.57 -4.51
CA ALA A 69 -19.79 8.60 -4.76
C ALA A 69 -19.97 8.86 -6.26
N LEU A 70 -18.87 9.00 -7.01
CA LEU A 70 -18.91 9.24 -8.45
C LEU A 70 -19.53 8.06 -9.22
N ARG A 71 -19.25 6.82 -8.79
CA ARG A 71 -19.87 5.61 -9.33
C ARG A 71 -21.39 5.66 -9.25
N ALA A 72 -21.93 6.19 -8.15
CA ALA A 72 -23.37 6.32 -7.96
C ALA A 72 -24.03 7.33 -8.94
N VAL A 73 -23.26 8.33 -9.39
CA VAL A 73 -23.76 9.41 -10.27
C VAL A 73 -23.60 9.09 -11.75
N ILE A 74 -22.40 8.69 -12.19
CA ILE A 74 -22.09 8.50 -13.61
C ILE A 74 -21.94 7.03 -14.03
N GLY A 75 -22.11 6.11 -13.10
CA GLY A 75 -21.96 4.67 -13.31
C GLY A 75 -20.51 4.18 -13.16
N LYS A 76 -20.38 2.89 -12.94
CA LYS A 76 -19.14 2.19 -12.58
C LYS A 76 -18.04 2.37 -13.63
N LYS A 77 -18.35 2.08 -14.90
CA LYS A 77 -17.38 2.13 -16.02
C LYS A 77 -16.85 3.54 -16.27
N LYS A 78 -17.74 4.54 -16.32
CA LYS A 78 -17.33 5.93 -16.54
C LYS A 78 -16.49 6.46 -15.39
N SER A 79 -16.83 6.09 -14.16
CA SER A 79 -16.08 6.49 -12.96
C SER A 79 -14.65 6.00 -13.01
N ILE A 80 -14.41 4.70 -13.27
CA ILE A 80 -13.05 4.18 -13.30
C ILE A 80 -12.23 4.72 -14.48
N LEU A 81 -12.84 4.90 -15.65
CA LEU A 81 -12.18 5.53 -16.79
C LEU A 81 -11.75 6.96 -16.48
N PHE A 82 -12.60 7.74 -15.79
CA PHE A 82 -12.27 9.10 -15.35
C PHE A 82 -11.07 9.11 -14.39
N PHE A 83 -11.11 8.30 -13.35
CA PHE A 83 -10.01 8.26 -12.37
C PHE A 83 -8.71 7.73 -12.97
N ASN A 84 -8.78 6.77 -13.89
CA ASN A 84 -7.59 6.18 -14.47
C ASN A 84 -6.86 7.14 -15.45
N LEU A 85 -7.53 8.18 -15.99
CA LEU A 85 -6.87 9.25 -16.74
C LEU A 85 -5.77 9.94 -15.92
N PHE A 86 -5.96 10.05 -14.61
CA PHE A 86 -4.98 10.68 -13.72
C PHE A 86 -3.66 9.92 -13.64
N PHE A 87 -3.64 8.63 -14.02
CA PHE A 87 -2.39 7.88 -14.10
C PHE A 87 -1.44 8.51 -15.13
N ALA A 88 -1.83 8.58 -16.40
CA ALA A 88 -0.99 9.14 -17.44
C ALA A 88 -0.72 10.64 -17.19
N LEU A 89 -1.74 11.40 -16.79
CA LEU A 89 -1.64 12.83 -16.50
C LEU A 89 -0.63 13.13 -15.38
N SER A 90 -0.57 12.31 -14.35
CA SER A 90 0.38 12.49 -13.25
C SER A 90 1.83 12.41 -13.71
N TYR A 91 2.17 11.45 -14.56
CA TYR A 91 3.53 11.34 -15.11
C TYR A 91 3.87 12.45 -16.11
N LEU A 92 2.90 12.94 -16.89
CA LEU A 92 3.10 14.14 -17.71
C LEU A 92 3.43 15.34 -16.82
N PHE A 93 2.79 15.48 -15.66
CA PHE A 93 3.14 16.55 -14.70
C PHE A 93 4.54 16.35 -14.09
N ILE A 94 4.99 15.12 -13.85
CA ILE A 94 6.36 14.84 -13.42
C ILE A 94 7.37 15.25 -14.50
N ILE A 95 7.10 14.94 -15.77
CA ILE A 95 8.00 15.22 -16.89
C ILE A 95 8.08 16.74 -17.17
N PHE A 96 6.93 17.37 -17.33
CA PHE A 96 6.84 18.75 -17.85
C PHE A 96 6.68 19.80 -16.74
N GLY A 97 6.25 19.42 -15.54
CA GLY A 97 6.05 20.35 -14.43
C GLY A 97 7.36 20.87 -13.87
N LYS A 98 7.62 22.19 -14.04
CA LYS A 98 8.88 22.81 -13.62
C LYS A 98 8.89 23.36 -12.20
N ASN A 99 7.72 23.53 -11.57
CA ASN A 99 7.62 24.08 -10.24
C ASN A 99 7.07 23.06 -9.22
N PRO A 100 7.27 23.28 -7.91
CA PRO A 100 6.82 22.37 -6.86
C PRO A 100 5.33 22.06 -6.88
N PHE A 101 4.48 23.00 -7.31
CA PHE A 101 3.03 22.78 -7.39
C PHE A 101 2.67 21.61 -8.33
N TRP A 102 3.29 21.53 -9.51
CA TRP A 102 3.01 20.46 -10.46
C TRP A 102 3.49 19.10 -9.96
N LEU A 103 4.62 19.06 -9.23
CA LEU A 103 5.06 17.82 -8.56
C LEU A 103 4.09 17.40 -7.46
N ALA A 104 3.63 18.33 -6.64
CA ALA A 104 2.63 18.04 -5.61
C ALA A 104 1.34 17.52 -6.23
N ALA A 105 0.84 18.18 -7.27
CA ALA A 105 -0.33 17.74 -8.02
C ALA A 105 -0.11 16.36 -8.67
N ALA A 106 1.06 16.10 -9.27
CA ALA A 106 1.40 14.82 -9.88
C ALA A 106 1.30 13.68 -8.86
N PHE A 107 1.95 13.81 -7.71
CA PHE A 107 1.94 12.77 -6.68
C PHE A 107 0.55 12.57 -6.06
N PHE A 108 -0.22 13.63 -5.86
CA PHE A 108 -1.62 13.51 -5.47
C PHE A 108 -2.42 12.71 -6.51
N LEU A 109 -2.27 13.00 -7.80
CA LEU A 109 -2.97 12.31 -8.89
C LEU A 109 -2.53 10.85 -9.05
N THR A 110 -1.23 10.51 -8.82
CA THR A 110 -0.81 9.11 -8.78
C THR A 110 -1.56 8.35 -7.69
N GLY A 111 -1.74 8.98 -6.52
CA GLY A 111 -2.53 8.43 -5.42
C GLY A 111 -4.00 8.23 -5.79
N VAL A 112 -4.61 9.22 -6.42
CA VAL A 112 -6.01 9.14 -6.87
C VAL A 112 -6.22 7.99 -7.85
N ALA A 113 -5.36 7.87 -8.86
CA ALA A 113 -5.43 6.77 -9.83
C ALA A 113 -5.27 5.40 -9.16
N ARG A 114 -4.28 5.29 -8.25
CA ARG A 114 -4.01 4.06 -7.49
C ARG A 114 -5.20 3.65 -6.63
N GLY A 115 -5.74 4.58 -5.84
CA GLY A 115 -6.83 4.30 -4.90
C GLY A 115 -8.12 3.89 -5.61
N ALA A 116 -8.49 4.60 -6.67
CA ALA A 116 -9.67 4.26 -7.48
C ALA A 116 -9.52 2.87 -8.13
N SER A 117 -8.34 2.58 -8.72
CA SER A 117 -8.03 1.29 -9.33
C SER A 117 -8.07 0.14 -8.30
N SER A 118 -7.47 0.35 -7.11
CA SER A 118 -7.49 -0.65 -6.03
C SER A 118 -8.91 -0.95 -5.55
N ASN A 119 -9.71 0.08 -5.31
CA ASN A 119 -11.09 -0.08 -4.87
C ASN A 119 -11.92 -0.83 -5.92
N PHE A 120 -11.80 -0.41 -7.18
CA PHE A 120 -12.51 -1.03 -8.30
C PHE A 120 -12.15 -2.50 -8.45
N CYS A 121 -10.86 -2.84 -8.60
CA CYS A 121 -10.41 -4.21 -8.84
C CYS A 121 -10.80 -5.17 -7.69
N ASN A 122 -10.64 -4.74 -6.44
CA ASN A 122 -11.05 -5.53 -5.29
C ASN A 122 -12.56 -5.80 -5.29
N THR A 123 -13.36 -4.78 -5.60
CA THR A 123 -14.81 -4.92 -5.66
C THR A 123 -15.25 -5.87 -6.78
N GLU A 124 -14.69 -5.70 -8.00
CA GLU A 124 -15.05 -6.55 -9.15
C GLU A 124 -14.66 -8.01 -8.95
N ILE A 125 -13.44 -8.26 -8.45
CA ILE A 125 -12.97 -9.63 -8.21
C ILE A 125 -13.75 -10.30 -7.08
N ASN A 126 -14.10 -9.56 -6.02
CA ASN A 126 -14.92 -10.11 -4.94
C ASN A 126 -16.34 -10.44 -5.42
N SER A 127 -16.94 -9.60 -6.27
CA SER A 127 -18.28 -9.87 -6.86
C SER A 127 -18.26 -11.04 -7.84
N LEU A 128 -17.15 -11.22 -8.59
CA LEU A 128 -16.99 -12.33 -9.55
C LEU A 128 -16.95 -13.71 -8.87
N ALA A 129 -16.39 -13.78 -7.68
CA ALA A 129 -16.22 -15.04 -6.95
C ALA A 129 -16.35 -14.82 -5.43
N PRO A 130 -17.57 -14.59 -4.93
CA PRO A 130 -17.81 -14.36 -3.51
C PRO A 130 -17.26 -15.48 -2.63
N GLY A 131 -16.56 -15.13 -1.56
CA GLY A 131 -16.03 -16.08 -0.58
C GLY A 131 -14.82 -16.89 -1.02
N LYS A 132 -14.30 -16.71 -2.24
CA LYS A 132 -13.11 -17.42 -2.74
C LYS A 132 -11.84 -16.63 -2.48
N ALA A 133 -11.30 -16.72 -1.26
CA ALA A 133 -10.13 -16.00 -0.81
C ALA A 133 -8.90 -16.13 -1.74
N TRP A 134 -8.70 -17.30 -2.38
CA TRP A 134 -7.57 -17.53 -3.28
C TRP A 134 -7.56 -16.61 -4.50
N ILE A 135 -8.74 -16.17 -4.98
CA ILE A 135 -8.84 -15.24 -6.12
C ILE A 135 -8.39 -13.84 -5.70
N ILE A 136 -8.84 -13.37 -4.54
CA ILE A 136 -8.40 -12.07 -4.00
C ILE A 136 -6.90 -12.10 -3.68
N ASN A 137 -6.41 -13.19 -3.09
CA ASN A 137 -4.98 -13.36 -2.83
C ASN A 137 -4.17 -13.38 -4.14
N GLY A 138 -4.68 -14.01 -5.20
CA GLY A 138 -4.07 -13.98 -6.53
C GLY A 138 -4.02 -12.57 -7.12
N LEU A 139 -5.07 -11.76 -6.95
CA LEU A 139 -5.08 -10.35 -7.35
C LEU A 139 -3.97 -9.58 -6.64
N HIS A 140 -3.86 -9.72 -5.31
CA HIS A 140 -2.79 -9.07 -4.54
C HIS A 140 -1.38 -9.62 -4.85
N ALA A 141 -1.27 -10.89 -5.28
CA ALA A 141 0.00 -11.41 -5.79
C ALA A 141 0.41 -10.70 -7.08
N MET A 142 -0.51 -10.43 -8.00
CA MET A 142 -0.22 -9.65 -9.22
C MET A 142 0.21 -8.21 -8.89
N PHE A 143 -0.41 -7.58 -7.89
CA PHE A 143 0.09 -6.29 -7.39
C PHE A 143 1.55 -6.38 -6.96
N SER A 144 1.92 -7.39 -6.18
CA SER A 144 3.30 -7.58 -5.74
C SER A 144 4.25 -7.82 -6.92
N VAL A 145 3.82 -8.54 -7.95
CA VAL A 145 4.60 -8.71 -9.21
C VAL A 145 4.89 -7.35 -9.85
N GLY A 146 3.90 -6.47 -9.99
CA GLY A 146 4.10 -5.12 -10.50
C GLY A 146 5.01 -4.28 -9.60
N ALA A 147 4.81 -4.41 -8.30
CA ALA A 147 5.56 -3.67 -7.28
C ALA A 147 7.07 -3.98 -7.31
N PHE A 148 7.46 -5.25 -7.39
CA PHE A 148 8.88 -5.58 -7.49
C PHE A 148 9.45 -5.34 -8.90
N ALA A 149 8.63 -5.40 -9.94
CA ALA A 149 9.10 -5.24 -11.32
C ALA A 149 9.56 -3.81 -11.63
N PHE A 150 8.90 -2.80 -11.05
CA PHE A 150 9.23 -1.40 -11.37
C PHE A 150 10.64 -0.98 -10.93
N PRO A 151 11.12 -1.23 -9.70
CA PRO A 151 12.48 -0.87 -9.31
C PRO A 151 13.55 -1.60 -10.15
N ILE A 152 13.32 -2.87 -10.53
CA ILE A 152 14.20 -3.62 -11.43
C ILE A 152 14.25 -2.97 -12.81
N PHE A 153 13.10 -2.65 -13.38
CA PHE A 153 13.01 -1.95 -14.66
C PHE A 153 13.77 -0.62 -14.61
N LEU A 154 13.57 0.17 -13.57
CA LEU A 154 14.26 1.45 -13.39
C LEU A 154 15.77 1.27 -13.27
N THR A 155 16.23 0.27 -12.51
CA THR A 155 17.65 -0.08 -12.38
C THR A 155 18.30 -0.38 -13.73
N ILE A 156 17.65 -1.21 -14.55
CA ILE A 156 18.15 -1.56 -15.90
C ILE A 156 18.22 -0.31 -16.79
N LEU A 157 17.22 0.53 -16.74
CA LEU A 157 17.11 1.71 -17.59
C LEU A 157 18.13 2.79 -17.22
N THR A 158 18.41 2.94 -15.93
CA THR A 158 19.33 3.97 -15.41
C THR A 158 20.76 3.48 -15.23
N ALA A 159 21.07 2.21 -15.54
CA ALA A 159 22.38 1.60 -15.31
C ALA A 159 23.54 2.37 -15.97
N ASN A 160 23.33 2.89 -17.20
CA ASN A 160 24.35 3.62 -17.95
C ASN A 160 24.21 5.14 -17.87
N ASN A 161 23.02 5.64 -17.56
CA ASN A 161 22.74 7.07 -17.45
C ASN A 161 21.55 7.29 -16.50
N ALA A 162 21.82 7.97 -15.40
CA ALA A 162 20.81 8.29 -14.40
C ALA A 162 19.65 9.11 -15.00
N ASP A 163 19.88 9.99 -15.97
CA ASP A 163 18.84 10.83 -16.59
C ASP A 163 17.76 10.01 -17.33
N ASN A 164 18.03 8.74 -17.60
CA ASN A 164 17.01 7.84 -18.19
C ASN A 164 15.79 7.62 -17.31
N TRP A 165 15.80 8.10 -16.06
CA TRP A 165 14.60 8.09 -15.22
C TRP A 165 13.41 8.82 -15.89
N ILE A 166 13.69 9.82 -16.74
CA ILE A 166 12.66 10.52 -17.53
C ILE A 166 12.01 9.55 -18.53
N ILE A 167 12.81 8.66 -19.15
CA ILE A 167 12.30 7.62 -20.05
C ILE A 167 11.37 6.67 -19.28
N ALA A 168 11.71 6.32 -18.04
CA ALA A 168 10.81 5.54 -17.20
C ALA A 168 9.47 6.24 -16.99
N CYS A 169 9.46 7.57 -16.81
CA CYS A 169 8.23 8.34 -16.70
C CYS A 169 7.40 8.29 -18.00
N TYR A 170 8.03 8.39 -19.20
CA TYR A 170 7.32 8.22 -20.47
C TYR A 170 6.74 6.80 -20.63
N VAL A 171 7.48 5.78 -20.22
CA VAL A 171 6.98 4.39 -20.21
C VAL A 171 5.76 4.28 -19.29
N MET A 172 5.79 4.93 -18.12
CA MET A 172 4.64 4.94 -17.21
C MET A 172 3.44 5.69 -17.77
N VAL A 173 3.63 6.74 -18.60
CA VAL A 173 2.52 7.34 -19.37
C VAL A 173 1.90 6.31 -20.29
N GLY A 174 2.72 5.57 -21.05
CA GLY A 174 2.25 4.50 -21.96
C GLY A 174 1.52 3.39 -21.21
N ILE A 175 2.03 2.97 -20.04
CA ILE A 175 1.39 1.98 -19.16
C ILE A 175 0.06 2.52 -18.60
N GLY A 176 -0.02 3.80 -18.27
CA GLY A 176 -1.26 4.46 -17.85
C GLY A 176 -2.32 4.45 -18.94
N ILE A 177 -1.92 4.74 -20.18
CA ILE A 177 -2.80 4.65 -21.37
C ILE A 177 -3.24 3.20 -21.59
N LEU A 178 -2.32 2.23 -21.50
CA LEU A 178 -2.64 0.80 -21.59
C LEU A 178 -3.66 0.39 -20.54
N SER A 179 -3.46 0.81 -19.28
CA SER A 179 -4.41 0.57 -18.19
C SER A 179 -5.81 1.13 -18.52
N TRP A 180 -5.85 2.34 -19.06
CA TRP A 180 -7.10 2.98 -19.46
C TRP A 180 -7.81 2.20 -20.59
N ILE A 181 -7.05 1.72 -21.61
CA ILE A 181 -7.57 0.87 -22.68
C ILE A 181 -8.10 -0.45 -22.12
N LEU A 182 -7.40 -1.09 -21.18
CA LEU A 182 -7.87 -2.31 -20.54
C LEU A 182 -9.21 -2.09 -19.82
N TYR A 183 -9.38 -0.96 -19.10
CA TYR A 183 -10.67 -0.61 -18.50
C TYR A 183 -11.75 -0.32 -19.54
N LEU A 184 -11.40 0.32 -20.68
CA LEU A 184 -12.33 0.58 -21.77
C LEU A 184 -12.86 -0.73 -22.39
N LEU A 185 -11.98 -1.71 -22.58
CA LEU A 185 -12.31 -3.02 -23.17
C LEU A 185 -12.93 -4.00 -22.15
N MET A 186 -12.85 -3.69 -20.86
CA MET A 186 -13.38 -4.53 -19.80
C MET A 186 -14.91 -4.56 -19.86
N PRO A 187 -15.55 -5.76 -19.82
CA PRO A 187 -16.99 -5.89 -19.82
C PRO A 187 -17.57 -5.59 -18.44
N ILE A 188 -17.58 -4.31 -18.09
CA ILE A 188 -18.09 -3.82 -16.80
C ILE A 188 -19.60 -3.60 -16.95
N GLU A 189 -20.39 -4.32 -16.18
CA GLU A 189 -21.81 -4.07 -16.06
C GLU A 189 -22.06 -2.85 -15.17
N ASN A 190 -22.92 -1.94 -15.61
CA ASN A 190 -23.38 -0.84 -14.79
C ASN A 190 -24.48 -1.37 -13.86
N ASP A 191 -24.08 -1.83 -12.68
CA ASP A 191 -25.05 -2.18 -11.65
C ASP A 191 -25.87 -0.93 -11.30
N LYS A 192 -27.18 -1.08 -11.20
CA LYS A 192 -27.97 -0.13 -10.44
C LYS A 192 -27.45 -0.19 -9.02
N VAL A 193 -26.85 0.90 -8.54
CA VAL A 193 -26.40 0.99 -7.17
C VAL A 193 -27.63 0.80 -6.30
N GLU A 194 -27.82 -0.41 -5.76
CA GLU A 194 -28.74 -0.59 -4.64
C GLU A 194 -28.24 0.36 -3.55
N LYS A 195 -29.08 1.30 -3.18
CA LYS A 195 -28.81 2.15 -2.02
C LYS A 195 -28.59 1.19 -0.87
N THR A 196 -27.32 0.99 -0.50
CA THR A 196 -26.98 0.22 0.69
C THR A 196 -27.86 0.77 1.79
N GLU A 197 -28.74 -0.06 2.33
CA GLU A 197 -29.58 0.32 3.46
C GLU A 197 -28.65 0.98 4.48
N LYS A 198 -29.01 2.18 4.93
CA LYS A 198 -28.28 2.88 5.98
C LYS A 198 -28.16 1.90 7.13
N GLY A 199 -26.97 1.33 7.31
CA GLY A 199 -26.72 0.27 8.28
C GLY A 199 -27.29 0.67 9.63
N LYS A 200 -28.06 -0.22 10.23
CA LYS A 200 -28.77 -0.07 11.51
C LYS A 200 -27.84 0.01 12.73
N GLY A 201 -26.57 0.27 12.57
CA GLY A 201 -25.61 0.38 13.66
C GLY A 201 -25.05 1.79 13.74
N GLY A 202 -25.62 2.65 14.56
CA GLY A 202 -25.10 4.01 14.80
C GLY A 202 -23.60 4.04 15.18
N LEU A 203 -23.11 5.17 15.69
CA LEU A 203 -21.71 5.40 16.09
C LEU A 203 -21.31 4.65 17.39
N GLY A 204 -22.08 3.64 17.82
CA GLY A 204 -21.81 2.86 19.05
C GLY A 204 -20.49 2.11 19.10
N PHE A 205 -19.82 1.91 17.94
CA PHE A 205 -18.48 1.31 17.89
C PHE A 205 -17.40 2.16 18.57
N PHE A 206 -17.61 3.47 18.74
CA PHE A 206 -16.69 4.31 19.52
C PHE A 206 -16.68 3.97 21.01
N ALA A 207 -17.66 3.23 21.53
CA ALA A 207 -17.65 2.73 22.90
C ALA A 207 -16.91 1.37 23.04
N GLU A 208 -16.53 0.73 21.95
CA GLU A 208 -15.90 -0.59 21.95
C GLU A 208 -14.37 -0.47 21.94
N PRO A 209 -13.65 -0.94 22.98
CA PRO A 209 -12.17 -0.85 23.03
C PRO A 209 -11.46 -1.53 21.86
N ILE A 210 -12.05 -2.60 21.30
CA ILE A 210 -11.50 -3.31 20.14
C ILE A 210 -11.36 -2.41 18.91
N PHE A 211 -12.24 -1.39 18.78
CA PHE A 211 -12.15 -0.40 17.72
C PHE A 211 -10.84 0.36 17.78
N TYR A 212 -10.47 0.88 18.95
CA TYR A 212 -9.24 1.66 19.12
C TYR A 212 -7.98 0.80 18.99
N LEU A 213 -8.01 -0.43 19.51
CA LEU A 213 -6.89 -1.36 19.44
C LEU A 213 -6.61 -1.79 18.00
N CYS A 214 -7.62 -2.16 17.21
CA CYS A 214 -7.45 -2.49 15.81
C CYS A 214 -7.02 -1.25 14.99
N THR A 215 -7.63 -0.09 15.27
CA THR A 215 -7.28 1.17 14.59
C THR A 215 -5.84 1.58 14.89
N GLY A 216 -5.41 1.51 16.13
CA GLY A 216 -4.04 1.83 16.56
C GLY A 216 -3.00 0.92 15.91
N THR A 217 -3.22 -0.38 15.94
CA THR A 217 -2.34 -1.36 15.26
C THR A 217 -2.24 -1.06 13.77
N LEU A 218 -3.35 -0.86 13.06
CA LEU A 218 -3.30 -0.55 11.63
C LEU A 218 -2.70 0.83 11.33
N PHE A 219 -2.90 1.81 12.20
CA PHE A 219 -2.32 3.15 12.04
C PHE A 219 -0.79 3.11 12.12
N PHE A 220 -0.23 2.50 13.18
CA PHE A 220 1.22 2.42 13.36
C PHE A 220 1.87 1.48 12.35
N TYR A 221 1.20 0.38 11.99
CA TYR A 221 1.63 -0.47 10.88
C TYR A 221 1.74 0.33 9.57
N LEU A 222 0.72 1.11 9.19
CA LEU A 222 0.74 1.92 7.98
C LEU A 222 1.75 3.08 8.04
N CYS A 223 2.03 3.62 9.23
CA CYS A 223 3.15 4.54 9.43
C CYS A 223 4.48 3.86 9.05
N ALA A 224 4.75 2.68 9.60
CA ALA A 224 5.98 1.95 9.34
C ALA A 224 6.10 1.53 7.87
N GLU A 225 5.04 0.95 7.31
CA GLU A 225 5.00 0.48 5.92
C GLU A 225 5.29 1.62 4.94
N GLN A 226 4.52 2.70 5.00
CA GLN A 226 4.65 3.79 4.03
C GLN A 226 5.88 4.66 4.29
N GLY A 227 6.32 4.77 5.54
CA GLY A 227 7.57 5.41 5.89
C GLY A 227 8.76 4.69 5.25
N VAL A 228 8.82 3.36 5.37
CA VAL A 228 9.90 2.56 4.77
C VAL A 228 9.79 2.53 3.24
N ILE A 229 8.61 2.21 2.68
CA ILE A 229 8.43 2.12 1.22
C ILE A 229 8.76 3.45 0.53
N GLY A 230 8.38 4.58 1.13
CA GLY A 230 8.61 5.89 0.55
C GLY A 230 10.08 6.35 0.59
N TRP A 231 10.86 5.89 1.59
CA TRP A 231 12.18 6.44 1.85
C TRP A 231 13.33 5.46 1.76
N LEU A 232 13.08 4.15 1.65
CA LEU A 232 14.11 3.10 1.71
C LEU A 232 15.24 3.32 0.69
N ILE A 233 14.89 3.62 -0.55
CA ILE A 233 15.84 3.82 -1.64
C ILE A 233 16.67 5.07 -1.38
N THR A 234 16.00 6.21 -1.10
CA THR A 234 16.65 7.48 -0.75
C THR A 234 17.57 7.32 0.46
N TYR A 235 17.15 6.55 1.48
CA TYR A 235 17.97 6.29 2.66
C TYR A 235 19.29 5.62 2.32
N PHE A 236 19.27 4.56 1.53
CA PHE A 236 20.49 3.84 1.19
C PHE A 236 21.40 4.62 0.24
N GLU A 237 20.83 5.35 -0.72
CA GLU A 237 21.61 6.18 -1.65
C GLU A 237 22.26 7.37 -0.92
N ASP A 238 21.49 8.14 -0.18
CA ASP A 238 21.99 9.37 0.45
C ASP A 238 22.90 9.12 1.65
N THR A 239 22.81 7.92 2.29
CA THR A 239 23.79 7.50 3.31
C THR A 239 25.04 6.86 2.71
N GLY A 240 25.06 6.58 1.42
CA GLY A 240 26.16 5.88 0.75
C GLY A 240 26.33 4.43 1.16
N LEU A 241 25.36 3.83 1.86
CA LEU A 241 25.40 2.43 2.30
C LEU A 241 25.29 1.45 1.14
N LEU A 242 24.53 1.81 0.11
CA LEU A 242 24.36 1.03 -1.12
C LEU A 242 24.41 1.94 -2.35
N SER A 243 24.83 1.37 -3.49
CA SER A 243 24.70 2.05 -4.78
C SER A 243 23.24 2.26 -5.17
N ALA A 244 22.96 3.18 -6.09
CA ALA A 244 21.61 3.44 -6.59
C ALA A 244 20.92 2.15 -7.09
N SER A 245 21.63 1.33 -7.87
CA SER A 245 21.11 0.04 -8.38
C SER A 245 20.77 -0.94 -7.25
N MET A 246 21.65 -1.06 -6.24
CA MET A 246 21.40 -1.93 -5.10
C MET A 246 20.26 -1.44 -4.23
N SER A 247 20.10 -0.13 -4.06
CA SER A 247 18.98 0.48 -3.32
C SER A 247 17.63 0.16 -3.96
N GLN A 248 17.55 0.25 -5.29
CA GLN A 248 16.35 -0.15 -6.04
C GLN A 248 16.07 -1.65 -5.91
N LEU A 249 17.11 -2.51 -6.00
CA LEU A 249 16.95 -3.95 -5.82
C LEU A 249 16.44 -4.30 -4.42
N MET A 250 16.88 -3.58 -3.37
CA MET A 250 16.40 -3.78 -2.01
C MET A 250 14.90 -3.50 -1.87
N ALA A 251 14.37 -2.50 -2.57
CA ALA A 251 12.92 -2.26 -2.62
C ALA A 251 12.18 -3.44 -3.30
N SER A 252 12.75 -4.01 -4.35
CA SER A 252 12.19 -5.22 -4.99
C SER A 252 12.21 -6.43 -4.05
N VAL A 253 13.31 -6.66 -3.34
CA VAL A 253 13.44 -7.73 -2.34
C VAL A 253 12.38 -7.57 -1.25
N LEU A 254 12.17 -6.35 -0.74
CA LEU A 254 11.14 -6.06 0.25
C LEU A 254 9.76 -6.57 -0.21
N TRP A 255 9.38 -6.28 -1.45
CA TRP A 255 8.07 -6.69 -1.99
C TRP A 255 7.96 -8.19 -2.26
N ILE A 256 9.05 -8.84 -2.70
CA ILE A 256 9.10 -10.31 -2.83
C ILE A 256 8.89 -10.94 -1.45
N MET A 257 9.51 -10.40 -0.42
CA MET A 257 9.37 -10.93 0.94
C MET A 257 7.99 -10.64 1.55
N ILE A 258 7.38 -9.51 1.23
CA ILE A 258 5.98 -9.24 1.59
C ILE A 258 5.05 -10.27 0.91
N LEU A 259 5.27 -10.59 -0.37
CA LEU A 259 4.49 -11.62 -1.07
C LEU A 259 4.66 -13.00 -0.42
N ALA A 260 5.91 -13.42 -0.19
CA ALA A 260 6.22 -14.69 0.46
C ALA A 260 5.60 -14.78 1.87
N GLY A 261 5.73 -13.71 2.65
CA GLY A 261 5.15 -13.60 3.97
C GLY A 261 3.61 -13.69 3.98
N ARG A 262 2.93 -13.08 3.02
CA ARG A 262 1.46 -13.21 2.87
C ARG A 262 1.03 -14.64 2.58
N LEU A 263 1.72 -15.33 1.69
CA LEU A 263 1.42 -16.73 1.36
C LEU A 263 1.65 -17.65 2.56
N LEU A 264 2.76 -17.45 3.28
CA LEU A 264 3.06 -18.24 4.47
C LEU A 264 2.10 -17.92 5.61
N THR A 265 1.77 -16.66 5.86
CA THR A 265 0.80 -16.25 6.90
C THR A 265 -0.57 -16.88 6.63
N ALA A 266 -1.02 -16.91 5.39
CA ALA A 266 -2.28 -17.54 5.02
C ALA A 266 -2.30 -19.04 5.37
N THR A 267 -1.17 -19.74 5.15
CA THR A 267 -1.02 -21.16 5.50
C THR A 267 -0.86 -21.37 7.02
N LEU A 268 -0.05 -20.56 7.67
CA LEU A 268 0.19 -20.66 9.12
C LEU A 268 -1.04 -20.31 9.96
N SER A 269 -1.89 -19.40 9.47
CA SER A 269 -3.13 -19.02 10.18
C SER A 269 -4.12 -20.18 10.37
N THR A 270 -3.96 -21.29 9.63
CA THR A 270 -4.73 -22.53 9.83
C THR A 270 -4.18 -23.42 10.94
N ARG A 271 -2.92 -23.21 11.38
CA ARG A 271 -2.21 -24.04 12.35
C ARG A 271 -1.84 -23.31 13.63
N ILE A 272 -1.61 -22.00 13.54
CA ILE A 272 -1.18 -21.15 14.65
C ILE A 272 -2.32 -20.20 15.01
N LYS A 273 -2.60 -20.05 16.30
CA LYS A 273 -3.60 -19.08 16.78
C LYS A 273 -3.22 -17.67 16.29
N LYS A 274 -4.19 -16.93 15.78
CA LYS A 274 -3.99 -15.59 15.21
C LYS A 274 -3.33 -14.61 16.18
N GLU A 275 -3.59 -14.78 17.49
CA GLU A 275 -2.98 -14.00 18.59
C GLU A 275 -1.46 -14.19 18.61
N ASN A 276 -0.99 -15.43 18.57
CA ASN A 276 0.44 -15.74 18.60
C ASN A 276 1.12 -15.31 17.30
N LEU A 277 0.45 -15.54 16.16
CA LEU A 277 0.95 -15.15 14.86
C LEU A 277 1.18 -13.64 14.79
N LEU A 278 0.21 -12.85 15.27
CA LEU A 278 0.31 -11.38 15.28
C LEU A 278 1.47 -10.89 16.16
N VAL A 279 1.67 -11.48 17.34
CA VAL A 279 2.79 -11.14 18.23
C VAL A 279 4.15 -11.52 17.61
N ILE A 280 4.27 -12.70 17.02
CA ILE A 280 5.51 -13.14 16.35
C ILE A 280 5.88 -12.16 15.22
N MET A 281 4.90 -11.74 14.41
CA MET A 281 5.13 -10.77 13.33
C MET A 281 5.48 -9.39 13.89
N GLY A 282 4.82 -8.91 14.94
CA GLY A 282 5.15 -7.65 15.60
C GLY A 282 6.58 -7.63 16.16
N LEU A 283 6.99 -8.71 16.85
CA LEU A 283 8.37 -8.88 17.31
C LEU A 283 9.37 -8.93 16.15
N GLY A 284 9.01 -9.62 15.06
CA GLY A 284 9.82 -9.69 13.84
C GLY A 284 10.03 -8.32 13.21
N ILE A 285 8.98 -7.50 13.08
CA ILE A 285 9.12 -6.13 12.56
C ILE A 285 10.11 -5.33 13.39
N VAL A 286 9.98 -5.33 14.71
CA VAL A 286 10.89 -4.59 15.59
C VAL A 286 12.32 -5.09 15.40
N PHE A 287 12.56 -6.40 15.52
CA PHE A 287 13.89 -6.97 15.41
C PHE A 287 14.56 -6.67 14.07
N PHE A 288 13.88 -6.94 12.96
CA PHE A 288 14.45 -6.75 11.64
C PHE A 288 14.55 -5.28 11.23
N TYR A 289 13.69 -4.41 11.74
CA TYR A 289 13.84 -2.98 11.53
C TYR A 289 15.09 -2.43 12.26
N PHE A 290 15.31 -2.81 13.50
CA PHE A 290 16.54 -2.44 14.22
C PHE A 290 17.79 -3.03 13.57
N LEU A 291 17.72 -4.25 13.07
CA LEU A 291 18.81 -4.83 12.28
C LEU A 291 19.08 -3.98 11.03
N LEU A 292 18.03 -3.59 10.29
CA LEU A 292 18.12 -2.83 9.06
C LEU A 292 18.81 -1.47 9.26
N ILE A 293 18.34 -0.67 10.23
CA ILE A 293 18.85 0.71 10.40
C ILE A 293 20.22 0.80 11.08
N ASN A 294 20.67 -0.27 11.75
CA ASN A 294 22.01 -0.31 12.38
C ASN A 294 23.03 -1.07 11.53
N SER A 295 22.65 -1.62 10.38
CA SER A 295 23.53 -2.39 9.52
C SER A 295 24.28 -1.50 8.54
N THR A 296 25.56 -1.78 8.37
CA THR A 296 26.45 -1.10 7.42
C THR A 296 26.93 -2.00 6.30
N THR A 297 26.71 -3.31 6.38
CA THR A 297 27.10 -4.27 5.35
C THR A 297 25.89 -4.75 4.56
N THR A 298 26.06 -4.95 3.26
CA THR A 298 24.99 -5.41 2.35
C THR A 298 24.31 -6.68 2.83
N PHE A 299 25.06 -7.62 3.44
CA PHE A 299 24.51 -8.87 3.95
C PHE A 299 23.47 -8.63 5.06
N TRP A 300 23.79 -7.83 6.07
CA TRP A 300 22.87 -7.57 7.20
C TRP A 300 21.74 -6.64 6.80
N ILE A 301 21.98 -5.69 5.87
CA ILE A 301 20.92 -4.87 5.25
C ILE A 301 19.91 -5.78 4.54
N LEU A 302 20.40 -6.72 3.72
CA LEU A 302 19.54 -7.68 3.02
C LEU A 302 18.74 -8.54 4.01
N ALA A 303 19.38 -9.09 5.04
CA ALA A 303 18.72 -9.87 6.08
C ALA A 303 17.63 -9.04 6.79
N GLY A 304 17.93 -7.79 7.13
CA GLY A 304 16.98 -6.85 7.73
C GLY A 304 15.77 -6.59 6.85
N ILE A 305 15.98 -6.31 5.54
CA ILE A 305 14.89 -6.08 4.57
C ILE A 305 14.04 -7.32 4.39
N MET A 306 14.68 -8.48 4.22
CA MET A 306 13.96 -9.75 4.04
C MET A 306 13.08 -10.06 5.24
N GLY A 307 13.65 -9.99 6.45
CA GLY A 307 12.91 -10.25 7.67
C GLY A 307 11.82 -9.22 7.96
N PHE A 308 12.10 -7.94 7.72
CA PHE A 308 11.13 -6.86 7.88
C PHE A 308 9.93 -7.03 6.94
N GLY A 309 10.17 -7.20 5.63
CA GLY A 309 9.12 -7.42 4.64
C GLY A 309 8.28 -8.66 4.93
N PHE A 310 8.94 -9.75 5.32
CA PHE A 310 8.27 -11.00 5.68
C PHE A 310 7.38 -10.83 6.91
N SER A 311 7.87 -10.15 7.95
CA SER A 311 7.15 -9.93 9.20
C SER A 311 5.98 -8.95 9.03
N MET A 312 6.11 -7.93 8.18
CA MET A 312 5.05 -6.98 7.88
C MET A 312 3.83 -7.62 7.21
N ALA A 313 4.07 -8.63 6.38
CA ALA A 313 3.11 -9.13 5.40
C ALA A 313 1.76 -9.57 5.98
N GLY A 314 1.78 -10.12 7.19
CA GLY A 314 0.59 -10.69 7.82
C GLY A 314 -0.09 -9.80 8.85
N ILE A 315 0.51 -8.67 9.27
CA ILE A 315 -0.09 -7.83 10.33
C ILE A 315 -1.44 -7.27 9.90
N TYR A 316 -1.50 -6.68 8.71
CA TYR A 316 -2.75 -6.09 8.22
C TYR A 316 -3.89 -7.12 8.14
N PRO A 317 -3.79 -8.23 7.40
CA PRO A 317 -4.89 -9.20 7.29
C PRO A 317 -5.24 -9.87 8.61
N THR A 318 -4.25 -10.11 9.48
CA THR A 318 -4.51 -10.68 10.80
C THR A 318 -5.27 -9.70 11.69
N THR A 319 -4.91 -8.42 11.73
CA THR A 319 -5.63 -7.39 12.48
C THR A 319 -7.06 -7.22 11.96
N VAL A 320 -7.28 -7.27 10.64
CA VAL A 320 -8.63 -7.27 10.05
C VAL A 320 -9.46 -8.43 10.60
N SER A 321 -8.89 -9.61 10.78
CA SER A 321 -9.61 -10.77 11.33
C SER A 321 -10.06 -10.57 12.79
N PHE A 322 -9.38 -9.72 13.56
CA PHE A 322 -9.81 -9.34 14.92
C PHE A 322 -10.98 -8.35 14.91
N SER A 323 -11.09 -7.54 13.85
CA SER A 323 -12.18 -6.56 13.74
C SER A 323 -13.51 -7.16 13.25
N GLY A 324 -13.55 -8.43 12.86
CA GLY A 324 -14.74 -9.08 12.28
C GLY A 324 -16.01 -8.90 13.12
N GLY A 325 -15.95 -9.19 14.41
CA GLY A 325 -17.14 -9.06 15.29
C GLY A 325 -17.67 -7.63 15.47
N ILE A 326 -16.79 -6.62 15.46
CA ILE A 326 -17.23 -5.21 15.52
C ILE A 326 -17.81 -4.76 14.18
N ILE A 327 -17.29 -5.28 13.05
CA ILE A 327 -17.80 -4.98 11.71
C ILE A 327 -19.21 -5.58 11.52
N GLU A 328 -19.45 -6.79 11.99
CA GLU A 328 -20.79 -7.41 11.96
C GLU A 328 -21.80 -6.61 12.77
N LYS A 329 -21.41 -6.15 13.96
CA LYS A 329 -22.27 -5.35 14.84
C LYS A 329 -22.48 -3.92 14.32
N PHE A 330 -21.44 -3.33 13.75
CA PHE A 330 -21.40 -1.94 13.27
C PHE A 330 -20.69 -1.87 11.89
N PRO A 331 -21.38 -2.05 10.78
CA PRO A 331 -20.77 -2.07 9.44
C PRO A 331 -19.95 -0.82 9.10
N MET A 332 -20.31 0.35 9.66
CA MET A 332 -19.55 1.58 9.46
C MET A 332 -18.18 1.59 10.16
N ALA A 333 -17.98 0.77 11.20
CA ALA A 333 -16.75 0.75 11.98
C ALA A 333 -15.50 0.51 11.09
N TRP A 334 -15.63 -0.36 10.09
CA TRP A 334 -14.53 -0.65 9.16
C TRP A 334 -14.05 0.57 8.38
N SER A 335 -14.97 1.38 7.86
CA SER A 335 -14.63 2.61 7.14
C SER A 335 -13.87 3.59 8.02
N TYR A 336 -14.28 3.73 9.28
CA TYR A 336 -13.59 4.59 10.26
C TYR A 336 -12.21 4.04 10.63
N ILE A 337 -12.09 2.72 10.89
CA ILE A 337 -10.80 2.07 11.15
C ILE A 337 -9.83 2.35 10.00
N LEU A 338 -10.24 2.09 8.76
CA LEU A 338 -9.39 2.31 7.59
C LEU A 338 -9.03 3.76 7.38
N THR A 339 -9.98 4.68 7.56
CA THR A 339 -9.73 6.11 7.38
C THR A 339 -8.68 6.60 8.37
N ILE A 340 -8.86 6.30 9.66
CA ILE A 340 -7.92 6.71 10.71
C ILE A 340 -6.56 6.04 10.51
N ALA A 341 -6.54 4.74 10.20
CA ALA A 341 -5.31 4.00 9.93
C ALA A 341 -4.54 4.59 8.74
N SER A 342 -5.23 5.01 7.67
CA SER A 342 -4.62 5.63 6.50
C SER A 342 -3.94 6.97 6.79
N LEU A 343 -4.32 7.66 7.87
CA LEU A 343 -3.59 8.87 8.31
C LEU A 343 -2.13 8.55 8.66
N GLY A 344 -1.85 7.33 9.13
CA GLY A 344 -0.47 6.88 9.36
C GLY A 344 0.39 6.91 8.10
N SER A 345 -0.17 6.45 6.96
CA SER A 345 0.51 6.47 5.66
C SER A 345 0.71 7.90 5.11
N ILE A 346 -0.09 8.85 5.57
CA ILE A 346 0.01 10.26 5.17
C ILE A 346 1.06 10.99 6.03
N ILE A 347 1.03 10.76 7.33
CA ILE A 347 1.81 11.56 8.29
C ILE A 347 3.29 11.15 8.29
N MET A 348 3.57 9.85 8.26
CA MET A 348 4.93 9.35 8.49
C MET A 348 5.95 9.78 7.43
N PRO A 349 5.67 9.74 6.11
CA PRO A 349 6.64 10.21 5.11
C PRO A 349 7.02 11.68 5.30
N SER A 350 6.07 12.54 5.66
CA SER A 350 6.35 13.96 5.97
C SER A 350 7.16 14.13 7.25
N ILE A 351 6.94 13.32 8.27
CA ILE A 351 7.76 13.36 9.51
C ILE A 351 9.20 13.01 9.20
N ILE A 352 9.42 11.91 8.45
CA ILE A 352 10.76 11.48 8.04
C ILE A 352 11.46 12.61 7.26
N GLY A 353 10.77 13.19 6.26
CA GLY A 353 11.33 14.28 5.47
C GLY A 353 11.73 15.52 6.30
N LYS A 354 10.85 15.97 7.22
CA LYS A 354 11.13 17.10 8.10
C LYS A 354 12.30 16.85 9.07
N ILE A 355 12.45 15.61 9.56
CA ILE A 355 13.60 15.24 10.40
C ILE A 355 14.85 15.19 9.52
N ALA A 356 14.74 14.67 8.31
CA ALA A 356 15.84 14.54 7.37
C ALA A 356 16.40 15.93 6.94
N ASP A 357 15.55 16.92 6.74
CA ASP A 357 16.01 18.29 6.45
C ASP A 357 16.89 18.87 7.56
N LYS A 358 16.59 18.54 8.81
CA LYS A 358 17.29 19.11 9.96
C LYS A 358 18.51 18.29 10.40
N LYS A 359 18.45 16.96 10.26
CA LYS A 359 19.41 16.03 10.87
C LYS A 359 19.95 14.98 9.90
N GLY A 360 19.55 15.02 8.62
CA GLY A 360 19.88 14.02 7.63
C GLY A 360 18.91 12.82 7.61
N ILE A 361 18.97 12.05 6.54
CA ILE A 361 18.01 10.96 6.28
C ILE A 361 18.13 9.80 7.29
N GLY A 362 19.32 9.54 7.84
CA GLY A 362 19.52 8.51 8.85
C GLY A 362 18.63 8.68 10.09
N PRO A 363 18.69 9.83 10.81
CA PRO A 363 17.75 10.15 11.88
C PRO A 363 16.28 10.19 11.44
N GLY A 364 16.01 10.61 10.20
CA GLY A 364 14.66 10.53 9.62
C GLY A 364 14.14 9.09 9.63
N MET A 365 14.90 8.16 9.08
CA MET A 365 14.54 6.74 9.10
C MET A 365 14.53 6.16 10.51
N ALA A 366 15.46 6.54 11.38
CA ALA A 366 15.47 6.08 12.78
C ALA A 366 14.18 6.43 13.52
N SER A 367 13.43 7.48 13.12
CA SER A 367 12.14 7.80 13.72
C SER A 367 11.07 6.71 13.54
N VAL A 368 11.18 5.87 12.51
CA VAL A 368 10.30 4.71 12.31
C VAL A 368 10.50 3.64 13.39
N ALA A 369 11.68 3.58 14.03
CA ALA A 369 11.91 2.67 15.15
C ALA A 369 10.93 2.90 16.32
N VAL A 370 10.61 4.17 16.59
CA VAL A 370 9.61 4.53 17.61
C VAL A 370 8.23 4.01 17.20
N VAL A 371 7.90 4.14 15.93
CA VAL A 371 6.61 3.69 15.39
C VAL A 371 6.44 2.18 15.49
N VAL A 372 7.44 1.39 15.11
CA VAL A 372 7.35 -0.08 15.19
C VAL A 372 7.31 -0.59 16.64
N LEU A 373 7.91 0.15 17.58
CA LEU A 373 7.78 -0.16 19.01
C LEU A 373 6.36 0.11 19.52
N ILE A 374 5.76 1.25 19.13
CA ILE A 374 4.38 1.57 19.51
C ILE A 374 3.41 0.58 18.86
N ASP A 375 3.67 0.16 17.61
CA ASP A 375 2.88 -0.87 16.94
C ASP A 375 2.91 -2.20 17.70
N LEU A 376 4.09 -2.64 18.16
CA LEU A 376 4.22 -3.84 18.99
C LEU A 376 3.41 -3.72 20.29
N VAL A 377 3.45 -2.57 20.95
CA VAL A 377 2.63 -2.32 22.16
C VAL A 377 1.13 -2.40 21.83
N SER A 378 0.71 -1.83 20.71
CA SER A 378 -0.68 -1.88 20.23
C SER A 378 -1.11 -3.32 19.94
N ILE A 379 -0.25 -4.11 19.28
CA ILE A 379 -0.46 -5.54 19.02
C ILE A 379 -0.64 -6.33 20.32
N ILE A 380 0.27 -6.12 21.29
CA ILE A 380 0.20 -6.80 22.58
C ILE A 380 -1.10 -6.43 23.31
N GLY A 381 -1.46 -5.15 23.32
CA GLY A 381 -2.72 -4.66 23.89
C GLY A 381 -3.95 -5.32 23.27
N LEU A 382 -3.98 -5.41 21.93
CA LEU A 382 -5.05 -6.08 21.18
C LEU A 382 -5.17 -7.56 21.57
N VAL A 383 -4.05 -8.26 21.60
CA VAL A 383 -4.01 -9.69 21.93
C VAL A 383 -4.45 -9.96 23.38
N ILE A 384 -3.97 -9.16 24.35
CA ILE A 384 -4.38 -9.29 25.77
C ILE A 384 -5.89 -9.05 25.91
N TYR A 385 -6.41 -8.00 25.25
CA TYR A 385 -7.84 -7.69 25.29
C TYR A 385 -8.68 -8.85 24.75
N CYS A 386 -8.31 -9.40 23.59
CA CYS A 386 -9.04 -10.49 22.95
C CYS A 386 -9.00 -11.79 23.78
N LYS A 387 -7.84 -12.14 24.38
CA LYS A 387 -7.73 -13.30 25.29
C LYS A 387 -8.66 -13.16 26.48
N LYS A 388 -8.66 -12.02 27.19
CA LYS A 388 -9.54 -11.77 28.32
C LYS A 388 -11.03 -11.83 27.97
N LYS A 389 -11.42 -11.40 26.77
CA LYS A 389 -12.81 -11.46 26.31
C LYS A 389 -13.22 -12.87 25.90
N GLY A 390 -12.31 -13.66 25.30
CA GLY A 390 -12.53 -15.06 24.97
C GLY A 390 -12.72 -15.96 26.18
N GLU A 391 -11.98 -15.73 27.27
CA GLU A 391 -12.14 -16.44 28.54
C GLU A 391 -13.51 -16.16 29.22
N LYS A 392 -14.08 -14.95 29.01
CA LYS A 392 -15.41 -14.61 29.58
C LYS A 392 -16.58 -15.22 28.81
N VAL A 393 -16.38 -15.68 27.58
CA VAL A 393 -17.42 -16.32 26.74
C VAL A 393 -17.39 -17.84 26.87
N SER A 394 -16.31 -18.40 27.45
CA SER A 394 -16.15 -19.84 27.70
C SER A 394 -16.55 -20.29 29.12
N ILE A 395 -17.11 -19.38 29.93
CA ILE A 395 -17.75 -19.66 31.23
C ILE A 395 -19.26 -19.40 31.06
#